data_39b52a9ad1b452443e8c61258aeea779
#
_entry.id   39b52a9ad1b452443e8c61258aeea779
#
_cell.length_a   1.000
_cell.length_b   1.000
_cell.length_c   1.000
_cell.angle_alpha   90.00
_cell.angle_beta   90.00
_cell.angle_gamma   90.00
#
_symmetry.space_group_name_H-M   'P 1'
#
loop_
_entity.id
_entity.type
_entity.pdbx_description
1 polymer ?
#
loop_
_entity_poly.entity_id
_entity_poly.type
_entity_poly.pdbx_seq_one_letter_code
_entity_poly.pdbx_strand_id
1 'polypeptide(L)'
;MSLNMFWFLPTHGDGHYLGTEEGSRPVDHGYLQQIAQAADRLGYTGVLIPTGRSCEDAWLVAASMIPVTQRLKFLVALRPSVTSPTVAARQAATLDRLSNGRALFNLVTGSDPQELAGDGVFLDHSERYEASAEFTQVWRRLLLGETVNFNGKHIHVRGAKLLFPPIQQPYPPLYFGGSSDVAQELAAEQVDLYLTWGEPPELVKEKIEQVRAKAAAHGRKIRFGIRLHVIVRETNDEAWQAAERLISHLDDETIAKAQAAFARTDSVGQQRMAALHNGKRDNLEISPNLWAGVGLVRGGAGTALVGDGPTVAARINEYAALGIDSFVLSGYPHLEEAY
;
A
#
# COMPACT_ATOMS: atom_id res chain seq x y z
N MET A 1 19.69 -9.91 -7.54
CA MET A 1 18.74 -9.86 -6.41
C MET A 1 17.39 -10.25 -6.97
N SER A 2 16.65 -11.17 -6.35
CA SER A 2 15.29 -11.49 -6.78
C SER A 2 14.37 -10.37 -6.32
N LEU A 3 13.57 -9.78 -7.21
CA LEU A 3 12.58 -8.75 -6.89
C LEU A 3 11.25 -9.41 -6.51
N ASN A 4 10.54 -8.82 -5.56
CA ASN A 4 9.21 -9.24 -5.17
C ASN A 4 8.19 -8.36 -5.87
N MET A 5 7.41 -8.92 -6.78
CA MET A 5 6.37 -8.22 -7.52
C MET A 5 5.01 -8.52 -6.89
N PHE A 6 4.35 -7.48 -6.42
CA PHE A 6 2.98 -7.53 -5.91
C PHE A 6 2.04 -6.85 -6.89
N TRP A 7 0.82 -7.37 -6.98
CA TRP A 7 -0.25 -6.68 -7.66
C TRP A 7 -1.21 -6.02 -6.66
N PHE A 8 -2.20 -5.32 -7.13
CA PHE A 8 -3.20 -4.64 -6.30
C PHE A 8 -4.57 -5.28 -6.51
N LEU A 9 -5.32 -5.48 -5.42
CA LEU A 9 -6.69 -6.00 -5.46
C LEU A 9 -7.67 -4.82 -5.25
N PRO A 10 -8.46 -4.43 -6.26
CA PRO A 10 -9.25 -3.20 -6.21
C PRO A 10 -10.57 -3.39 -5.45
N THR A 11 -10.52 -3.47 -4.13
CA THR A 11 -11.70 -3.66 -3.26
C THR A 11 -12.59 -2.42 -3.14
N HIS A 12 -12.32 -1.39 -3.96
CA HIS A 12 -13.12 -0.17 -4.09
C HIS A 12 -13.76 -0.03 -5.48
N GLY A 13 -13.66 -1.07 -6.30
CA GLY A 13 -14.07 -1.05 -7.71
C GLY A 13 -12.91 -0.76 -8.66
N ASP A 14 -13.21 -0.82 -9.95
CA ASP A 14 -12.26 -0.70 -11.05
C ASP A 14 -12.88 0.11 -12.19
N GLY A 15 -12.12 0.45 -13.23
CA GLY A 15 -12.64 1.17 -14.39
C GLY A 15 -11.62 1.39 -15.49
N HIS A 16 -12.13 1.78 -16.66
CA HIS A 16 -11.33 2.07 -17.85
C HIS A 16 -10.88 3.52 -17.94
N TYR A 17 -11.61 4.42 -17.28
CA TYR A 17 -11.33 5.86 -17.28
C TYR A 17 -11.33 6.39 -15.85
N LEU A 18 -10.30 7.14 -15.48
CA LEU A 18 -10.19 7.74 -14.16
C LEU A 18 -11.16 8.91 -13.98
N GLY A 19 -11.69 9.06 -12.76
CA GLY A 19 -12.54 10.19 -12.39
C GLY A 19 -13.95 10.20 -12.98
N THR A 20 -14.37 9.11 -13.61
CA THR A 20 -15.70 8.96 -14.20
C THR A 20 -16.29 7.58 -13.86
N GLU A 21 -17.60 7.48 -13.96
CA GLU A 21 -18.31 6.20 -13.85
C GLU A 21 -18.39 5.44 -15.20
N GLU A 22 -17.99 6.07 -16.30
CA GLU A 22 -17.99 5.43 -17.60
C GLU A 22 -17.00 4.27 -17.62
N GLY A 23 -17.46 3.10 -18.03
CA GLY A 23 -16.66 1.87 -18.02
C GLY A 23 -16.25 1.41 -16.61
N SER A 24 -16.88 1.96 -15.56
CA SER A 24 -16.62 1.53 -14.17
C SER A 24 -17.10 0.09 -13.95
N ARG A 25 -16.37 -0.59 -13.08
CA ARG A 25 -16.74 -1.92 -12.56
C ARG A 25 -16.96 -1.78 -11.04
N PRO A 26 -18.18 -2.00 -10.53
CA PRO A 26 -18.41 -2.05 -9.10
C PRO A 26 -17.60 -3.19 -8.47
N VAL A 27 -17.44 -3.15 -7.16
CA VAL A 27 -16.81 -4.25 -6.44
C VAL A 27 -17.61 -5.52 -6.67
N ASP A 28 -16.94 -6.54 -7.15
CA ASP A 28 -17.52 -7.87 -7.39
C ASP A 28 -16.53 -8.95 -6.93
N HIS A 29 -16.98 -9.86 -6.10
CA HIS A 29 -16.14 -10.91 -5.53
C HIS A 29 -15.56 -11.83 -6.61
N GLY A 30 -16.33 -12.17 -7.65
CA GLY A 30 -15.87 -12.99 -8.77
C GLY A 30 -14.77 -12.30 -9.56
N TYR A 31 -14.87 -10.99 -9.76
CA TYR A 31 -13.83 -10.20 -10.40
C TYR A 31 -12.55 -10.14 -9.56
N LEU A 32 -12.67 -9.93 -8.25
CA LEU A 32 -11.51 -9.98 -7.34
C LEU A 32 -10.82 -11.36 -7.36
N GLN A 33 -11.60 -12.45 -7.44
CA GLN A 33 -11.04 -13.80 -7.59
C GLN A 33 -10.27 -13.95 -8.92
N GLN A 34 -10.79 -13.45 -10.03
CA GLN A 34 -10.10 -13.48 -11.32
C GLN A 34 -8.75 -12.78 -11.25
N ILE A 35 -8.68 -11.60 -10.63
CA ILE A 35 -7.42 -10.87 -10.45
C ILE A 35 -6.45 -11.67 -9.56
N ALA A 36 -6.90 -12.19 -8.42
CA ALA A 36 -6.06 -12.98 -7.52
C ALA A 36 -5.51 -14.24 -8.20
N GLN A 37 -6.34 -14.96 -8.95
CA GLN A 37 -5.95 -16.14 -9.71
C GLN A 37 -5.00 -15.81 -10.87
N ALA A 38 -5.22 -14.69 -11.56
CA ALA A 38 -4.31 -14.21 -12.59
C ALA A 38 -2.94 -13.87 -11.99
N ALA A 39 -2.90 -13.10 -10.90
CA ALA A 39 -1.67 -12.77 -10.20
C ALA A 39 -0.91 -14.01 -9.71
N ASP A 40 -1.61 -15.01 -9.15
CA ASP A 40 -1.01 -16.28 -8.70
C ASP A 40 -0.40 -17.06 -9.88
N ARG A 41 -1.12 -17.15 -10.99
CA ARG A 41 -0.70 -17.84 -12.22
C ARG A 41 0.50 -17.18 -12.89
N LEU A 42 0.49 -15.84 -12.97
CA LEU A 42 1.54 -15.03 -13.59
C LEU A 42 2.80 -14.94 -12.73
N GLY A 43 2.78 -15.44 -11.50
CA GLY A 43 3.95 -15.52 -10.65
C GLY A 43 4.21 -14.28 -9.81
N TYR A 44 3.22 -13.41 -9.63
CA TYR A 44 3.32 -12.33 -8.64
C TYR A 44 3.58 -12.91 -7.26
N THR A 45 4.40 -12.24 -6.48
CA THR A 45 4.71 -12.62 -5.08
C THR A 45 3.47 -12.55 -4.20
N GLY A 46 2.59 -11.58 -4.46
CA GLY A 46 1.37 -11.38 -3.67
C GLY A 46 0.49 -10.27 -4.23
N VAL A 47 -0.58 -9.97 -3.48
CA VAL A 47 -1.46 -8.83 -3.75
C VAL A 47 -1.56 -7.94 -2.52
N LEU A 48 -1.58 -6.62 -2.73
CA LEU A 48 -1.94 -5.66 -1.71
C LEU A 48 -3.47 -5.52 -1.69
N ILE A 49 -4.06 -5.63 -0.50
CA ILE A 49 -5.48 -5.45 -0.26
C ILE A 49 -5.66 -4.20 0.59
N PRO A 50 -6.23 -3.12 0.03
CA PRO A 50 -6.37 -1.83 0.71
C PRO A 50 -7.45 -1.85 1.78
N THR A 51 -7.50 -0.78 2.57
CA THR A 51 -8.57 -0.50 3.53
C THR A 51 -9.02 0.95 3.38
N GLY A 52 -10.24 1.23 3.80
CA GLY A 52 -10.85 2.54 3.85
C GLY A 52 -12.37 2.42 3.78
N ARG A 53 -13.07 3.50 4.06
CA ARG A 53 -14.56 3.51 4.04
C ARG A 53 -15.17 3.19 2.66
N SER A 54 -14.38 3.31 1.60
CA SER A 54 -14.79 2.98 0.24
C SER A 54 -14.29 1.60 -0.23
N CYS A 55 -13.66 0.83 0.65
CA CYS A 55 -13.13 -0.50 0.36
C CYS A 55 -13.93 -1.57 1.08
N GLU A 56 -14.00 -2.77 0.51
CA GLU A 56 -14.39 -3.97 1.26
C GLU A 56 -13.35 -4.27 2.36
N ASP A 57 -13.76 -5.02 3.38
CA ASP A 57 -12.86 -5.40 4.48
C ASP A 57 -11.69 -6.24 4.00
N ALA A 58 -10.47 -5.76 4.22
CA ALA A 58 -9.25 -6.37 3.69
C ALA A 58 -8.99 -7.78 4.22
N TRP A 59 -9.37 -8.07 5.46
CA TRP A 59 -9.13 -9.37 6.10
C TRP A 59 -10.10 -10.44 5.60
N LEU A 60 -11.37 -10.07 5.44
CA LEU A 60 -12.39 -10.96 4.88
C LEU A 60 -12.12 -11.24 3.40
N VAL A 61 -11.73 -10.23 2.63
CA VAL A 61 -11.33 -10.43 1.24
C VAL A 61 -10.11 -11.34 1.16
N ALA A 62 -9.06 -11.11 1.94
CA ALA A 62 -7.89 -12.00 1.97
C ALA A 62 -8.29 -13.44 2.29
N ALA A 63 -9.10 -13.65 3.33
CA ALA A 63 -9.56 -14.99 3.72
C ALA A 63 -10.33 -15.69 2.59
N SER A 64 -11.16 -14.94 1.83
CA SER A 64 -11.93 -15.50 0.71
C SER A 64 -11.07 -15.86 -0.50
N MET A 65 -9.87 -15.30 -0.64
CA MET A 65 -8.94 -15.61 -1.74
C MET A 65 -8.03 -16.81 -1.45
N ILE A 66 -7.91 -17.23 -0.20
CA ILE A 66 -7.05 -18.35 0.20
C ILE A 66 -7.40 -19.66 -0.55
N PRO A 67 -8.68 -20.10 -0.62
CA PRO A 67 -9.02 -21.37 -1.26
C PRO A 67 -8.90 -21.36 -2.78
N VAL A 68 -8.80 -20.20 -3.42
CA VAL A 68 -8.76 -20.06 -4.88
C VAL A 68 -7.36 -19.74 -5.43
N THR A 69 -6.35 -19.66 -4.55
CA THR A 69 -4.95 -19.37 -4.87
C THR A 69 -4.01 -20.36 -4.17
N GLN A 70 -2.80 -20.55 -4.69
CA GLN A 70 -1.85 -21.54 -4.16
C GLN A 70 -0.58 -20.93 -3.56
N ARG A 71 0.00 -19.94 -4.20
CA ARG A 71 1.30 -19.34 -3.82
C ARG A 71 1.18 -17.86 -3.46
N LEU A 72 0.15 -17.22 -3.96
CA LEU A 72 -0.07 -15.77 -3.81
C LEU A 72 -0.11 -15.38 -2.33
N LYS A 73 0.74 -14.43 -1.94
CA LYS A 73 0.73 -13.82 -0.61
C LYS A 73 -0.27 -12.68 -0.55
N PHE A 74 -0.78 -12.41 0.64
CA PHE A 74 -1.77 -11.37 0.89
C PHE A 74 -1.16 -10.29 1.78
N LEU A 75 -0.89 -9.11 1.22
CA LEU A 75 -0.45 -7.93 1.97
C LEU A 75 -1.70 -7.17 2.43
N VAL A 76 -2.16 -7.52 3.62
CA VAL A 76 -3.45 -7.09 4.18
C VAL A 76 -3.28 -5.80 4.95
N ALA A 77 -4.12 -4.81 4.67
CA ALA A 77 -4.13 -3.57 5.43
C ALA A 77 -4.55 -3.82 6.89
N LEU A 78 -3.78 -3.26 7.82
CA LEU A 78 -3.97 -3.34 9.26
C LEU A 78 -4.11 -1.93 9.83
N ARG A 79 -5.26 -1.63 10.46
CA ARG A 79 -5.56 -0.30 11.03
C ARG A 79 -5.54 -0.34 12.57
N PRO A 80 -4.46 0.14 13.21
CA PRO A 80 -4.33 0.14 14.67
C PRO A 80 -5.43 0.92 15.39
N SER A 81 -5.94 2.00 14.78
CA SER A 81 -6.90 2.89 15.41
C SER A 81 -8.31 2.31 15.54
N VAL A 82 -8.66 1.25 14.77
CA VAL A 82 -10.03 0.70 14.74
C VAL A 82 -10.12 -0.73 15.28
N THR A 83 -9.02 -1.32 15.71
CA THR A 83 -9.01 -2.66 16.32
C THR A 83 -8.01 -2.76 17.45
N SER A 84 -8.23 -3.66 18.41
CA SER A 84 -7.25 -3.89 19.47
C SER A 84 -6.08 -4.74 18.98
N PRO A 85 -4.86 -4.55 19.50
CA PRO A 85 -3.69 -5.32 19.08
C PRO A 85 -3.83 -6.82 19.37
N THR A 86 -4.57 -7.19 20.40
CA THR A 86 -4.78 -8.60 20.77
C THR A 86 -5.73 -9.31 19.82
N VAL A 87 -6.79 -8.61 19.36
CA VAL A 87 -7.71 -9.14 18.34
C VAL A 87 -6.98 -9.26 17.01
N ALA A 88 -6.29 -8.20 16.59
CA ALA A 88 -5.52 -8.18 15.34
C ALA A 88 -4.42 -9.26 15.33
N ALA A 89 -3.75 -9.53 16.45
CA ALA A 89 -2.76 -10.61 16.54
C ALA A 89 -3.39 -12.00 16.36
N ARG A 90 -4.57 -12.24 16.93
CA ARG A 90 -5.31 -13.50 16.72
C ARG A 90 -5.77 -13.67 15.27
N GLN A 91 -6.27 -12.60 14.67
CA GLN A 91 -6.66 -12.60 13.26
C GLN A 91 -5.45 -12.86 12.37
N ALA A 92 -4.33 -12.18 12.61
CA ALA A 92 -3.09 -12.34 11.87
C ALA A 92 -2.57 -13.79 11.94
N ALA A 93 -2.47 -14.36 13.13
CA ALA A 93 -2.04 -15.74 13.32
C ALA A 93 -3.01 -16.75 12.66
N THR A 94 -4.31 -16.48 12.69
CA THR A 94 -5.31 -17.32 12.04
C THR A 94 -5.17 -17.25 10.51
N LEU A 95 -5.10 -16.05 9.95
CA LEU A 95 -4.93 -15.85 8.50
C LEU A 95 -3.65 -16.50 8.00
N ASP A 96 -2.56 -16.39 8.77
CA ASP A 96 -1.28 -17.01 8.46
C ASP A 96 -1.36 -18.54 8.42
N ARG A 97 -2.03 -19.17 9.41
CA ARG A 97 -2.25 -20.62 9.41
C ARG A 97 -3.17 -21.07 8.29
N LEU A 98 -4.30 -20.40 8.06
CA LEU A 98 -5.25 -20.73 6.99
C LEU A 98 -4.61 -20.64 5.61
N SER A 99 -3.75 -19.65 5.42
CA SER A 99 -3.05 -19.41 4.15
C SER A 99 -1.76 -20.21 3.99
N ASN A 100 -1.37 -21.02 4.98
CA ASN A 100 -0.11 -21.76 5.02
C ASN A 100 1.11 -20.82 4.85
N GLY A 101 1.18 -19.76 5.68
CA GLY A 101 2.32 -18.83 5.71
C GLY A 101 2.33 -17.81 4.60
N ARG A 102 1.18 -17.41 4.05
CA ARG A 102 1.07 -16.43 2.97
C ARG A 102 0.58 -15.05 3.43
N ALA A 103 0.38 -14.83 4.73
CA ALA A 103 -0.06 -13.55 5.27
C ALA A 103 1.10 -12.56 5.41
N LEU A 104 0.89 -11.32 4.99
CA LEU A 104 1.73 -10.16 5.19
C LEU A 104 0.83 -9.00 5.64
N PHE A 105 1.35 -8.06 6.40
CA PHE A 105 0.51 -6.96 6.91
C PHE A 105 1.08 -5.61 6.53
N ASN A 106 0.20 -4.68 6.15
CA ASN A 106 0.54 -3.29 5.86
C ASN A 106 -0.15 -2.38 6.87
N LEU A 107 0.61 -1.76 7.74
CA LEU A 107 0.12 -0.83 8.74
C LEU A 107 -0.45 0.43 8.07
N VAL A 108 -1.65 0.87 8.48
CA VAL A 108 -2.32 2.06 7.96
C VAL A 108 -2.83 2.90 9.12
N THR A 109 -2.24 4.07 9.31
CA THR A 109 -2.61 4.99 10.40
C THR A 109 -3.87 5.81 10.11
N GLY A 110 -4.23 5.92 8.81
CA GLY A 110 -5.30 6.80 8.35
C GLY A 110 -4.86 8.27 8.26
N SER A 111 -5.51 9.04 7.41
CA SER A 111 -5.20 10.47 7.22
C SER A 111 -6.41 11.33 6.82
N ASP A 112 -7.53 10.72 6.44
CA ASP A 112 -8.75 11.46 6.10
C ASP A 112 -9.54 11.73 7.40
N PRO A 113 -9.73 13.01 7.80
CA PRO A 113 -10.41 13.36 9.05
C PRO A 113 -11.87 12.89 9.07
N GLN A 114 -12.55 12.86 7.93
CA GLN A 114 -13.95 12.44 7.84
C GLN A 114 -14.08 10.93 8.02
N GLU A 115 -13.17 10.16 7.42
CA GLU A 115 -13.12 8.71 7.61
C GLU A 115 -12.77 8.36 9.06
N LEU A 116 -11.75 9.00 9.61
CA LEU A 116 -11.31 8.77 10.99
C LEU A 116 -12.46 9.04 11.98
N ALA A 117 -13.15 10.18 11.84
CA ALA A 117 -14.30 10.51 12.68
C ALA A 117 -15.47 9.52 12.52
N GLY A 118 -15.71 9.05 11.28
CA GLY A 118 -16.70 8.02 10.99
C GLY A 118 -16.40 6.67 11.64
N ASP A 119 -15.13 6.36 11.80
CA ASP A 119 -14.62 5.15 12.48
C ASP A 119 -14.45 5.35 14.01
N GLY A 120 -14.85 6.52 14.54
CA GLY A 120 -14.74 6.84 15.97
C GLY A 120 -13.32 7.20 16.43
N VAL A 121 -12.44 7.59 15.51
CA VAL A 121 -11.04 7.95 15.80
C VAL A 121 -10.92 9.47 15.83
N PHE A 122 -10.61 10.02 17.01
CA PHE A 122 -10.48 11.46 17.25
C PHE A 122 -9.06 11.85 17.69
N LEU A 123 -8.10 10.95 17.56
CA LEU A 123 -6.69 11.23 17.83
C LEU A 123 -6.11 12.16 16.75
N ASP A 124 -5.27 13.10 17.16
CA ASP A 124 -4.52 13.92 16.21
C ASP A 124 -3.45 13.10 15.46
N HIS A 125 -2.76 13.76 14.51
CA HIS A 125 -1.74 13.10 13.69
C HIS A 125 -0.68 12.41 14.55
N SER A 126 -0.09 13.11 15.51
CA SER A 126 0.98 12.58 16.36
C SER A 126 0.49 11.46 17.26
N GLU A 127 -0.68 11.63 17.87
CA GLU A 127 -1.31 10.63 18.74
C GLU A 127 -1.63 9.33 17.99
N ARG A 128 -2.04 9.41 16.73
CA ARG A 128 -2.26 8.20 15.91
C ARG A 128 -0.97 7.41 15.69
N TYR A 129 0.17 8.09 15.54
CA TYR A 129 1.47 7.41 15.42
C TYR A 129 1.94 6.84 16.75
N GLU A 130 1.75 7.54 17.86
CA GLU A 130 2.01 7.02 19.20
C GLU A 130 1.18 5.75 19.47
N ALA A 131 -0.13 5.83 19.23
CA ALA A 131 -1.03 4.68 19.38
C ALA A 131 -0.64 3.51 18.46
N SER A 132 -0.20 3.79 17.24
CA SER A 132 0.27 2.78 16.29
C SER A 132 1.57 2.12 16.74
N ALA A 133 2.48 2.87 17.36
CA ALA A 133 3.72 2.33 17.94
C ALA A 133 3.41 1.38 19.10
N GLU A 134 2.58 1.80 20.06
CA GLU A 134 2.13 0.94 21.18
C GLU A 134 1.39 -0.31 20.70
N PHE A 135 0.50 -0.14 19.71
CA PHE A 135 -0.21 -1.25 19.06
C PHE A 135 0.78 -2.26 18.48
N THR A 136 1.73 -1.79 17.69
CA THR A 136 2.69 -2.66 16.99
C THR A 136 3.58 -3.41 17.97
N GLN A 137 4.00 -2.78 19.07
CA GLN A 137 4.77 -3.44 20.12
C GLN A 137 3.97 -4.61 20.74
N VAL A 138 2.72 -4.38 21.14
CA VAL A 138 1.86 -5.43 21.71
C VAL A 138 1.59 -6.54 20.69
N TRP A 139 1.20 -6.15 19.47
CA TRP A 139 0.89 -7.06 18.37
C TRP A 139 2.06 -8.01 18.05
N ARG A 140 3.26 -7.45 17.93
CA ARG A 140 4.47 -8.22 17.61
C ARG A 140 4.86 -9.17 18.74
N ARG A 141 4.85 -8.70 19.96
CA ARG A 141 5.18 -9.52 21.13
C ARG A 141 4.24 -10.72 21.30
N LEU A 142 2.96 -10.53 21.01
CA LEU A 142 1.98 -11.61 20.96
C LEU A 142 2.30 -12.64 19.88
N LEU A 143 2.64 -12.19 18.66
CA LEU A 143 3.02 -13.09 17.55
C LEU A 143 4.33 -13.84 17.82
N LEU A 144 5.22 -13.27 18.60
CA LEU A 144 6.43 -13.94 19.12
C LEU A 144 6.14 -14.96 20.23
N GLY A 145 4.88 -15.11 20.67
CA GLY A 145 4.46 -16.07 21.69
C GLY A 145 4.61 -15.60 23.13
N GLU A 146 4.89 -14.32 23.36
CA GLU A 146 4.99 -13.77 24.71
C GLU A 146 3.63 -13.69 25.39
N THR A 147 3.65 -13.72 26.74
CA THR A 147 2.53 -13.25 27.56
C THR A 147 2.76 -11.75 27.82
N VAL A 148 1.86 -10.92 27.27
CA VAL A 148 2.05 -9.49 27.26
C VAL A 148 1.25 -8.80 28.35
N ASN A 149 1.96 -8.04 29.19
CA ASN A 149 1.42 -6.95 30.01
C ASN A 149 1.99 -5.66 29.45
N PHE A 150 1.11 -4.71 29.12
CA PHE A 150 1.47 -3.42 28.56
C PHE A 150 0.57 -2.34 29.13
N ASN A 151 1.16 -1.22 29.56
CA ASN A 151 0.46 -0.09 30.11
C ASN A 151 1.01 1.20 29.48
N GLY A 152 0.58 1.48 28.25
CA GLY A 152 0.94 2.67 27.50
C GLY A 152 -0.01 3.84 27.72
N LYS A 153 0.15 4.87 26.92
CA LYS A 153 -0.77 6.03 26.88
C LYS A 153 -2.12 5.66 26.23
N HIS A 154 -2.05 4.88 25.16
CA HIS A 154 -3.21 4.53 24.32
C HIS A 154 -3.64 3.07 24.45
N ILE A 155 -2.72 2.16 24.72
CA ILE A 155 -2.96 0.71 24.77
C ILE A 155 -2.69 0.17 26.16
N HIS A 156 -3.69 -0.56 26.71
CA HIS A 156 -3.59 -1.22 28.01
C HIS A 156 -4.01 -2.67 27.86
N VAL A 157 -3.11 -3.61 28.12
CA VAL A 157 -3.40 -5.04 28.11
C VAL A 157 -2.78 -5.73 29.32
N ARG A 158 -3.43 -6.78 29.81
CA ARG A 158 -2.96 -7.55 30.97
C ARG A 158 -3.12 -9.05 30.67
N GLY A 159 -2.02 -9.79 30.79
CA GLY A 159 -1.98 -11.23 30.62
C GLY A 159 -2.37 -11.71 29.22
N ALA A 160 -2.23 -10.87 28.18
CA ALA A 160 -2.58 -11.22 26.83
C ALA A 160 -1.61 -12.27 26.26
N LYS A 161 -2.15 -13.31 25.62
CA LYS A 161 -1.35 -14.40 25.02
C LYS A 161 -2.07 -14.98 23.80
N LEU A 162 -1.30 -15.35 22.78
CA LEU A 162 -1.80 -16.18 21.67
C LEU A 162 -1.68 -17.65 22.04
N LEU A 163 -2.80 -18.37 21.97
CA LEU A 163 -2.81 -19.83 22.17
C LEU A 163 -2.47 -20.59 20.88
N PHE A 164 -2.69 -19.95 19.74
CA PHE A 164 -2.44 -20.50 18.41
C PHE A 164 -1.50 -19.54 17.64
N PRO A 165 -0.17 -19.77 17.67
CA PRO A 165 0.81 -18.90 17.03
C PRO A 165 0.72 -18.95 15.49
N PRO A 166 1.31 -17.97 14.77
CA PRO A 166 1.44 -18.04 13.33
C PRO A 166 2.40 -19.15 12.89
N ILE A 167 2.35 -19.52 11.61
CA ILE A 167 3.30 -20.48 11.01
C ILE A 167 4.63 -19.78 10.70
N GLN A 168 4.56 -18.54 10.16
CA GLN A 168 5.74 -17.78 9.81
C GLN A 168 6.57 -17.41 11.05
N GLN A 169 7.89 -17.57 10.93
CA GLN A 169 8.83 -17.27 11.99
C GLN A 169 9.75 -16.11 11.54
N PRO A 170 10.03 -15.15 12.41
CA PRO A 170 9.56 -15.04 13.81
C PRO A 170 8.10 -14.60 13.92
N TYR A 171 7.52 -13.98 12.90
CA TYR A 171 6.13 -13.56 12.72
C TYR A 171 5.88 -13.17 11.26
N PRO A 172 4.62 -13.06 10.79
CA PRO A 172 4.30 -12.53 9.47
C PRO A 172 4.84 -11.11 9.29
N PRO A 173 5.58 -10.82 8.19
CA PRO A 173 6.21 -9.53 7.97
C PRO A 173 5.25 -8.34 8.01
N LEU A 174 5.69 -7.24 8.63
CA LEU A 174 4.96 -5.98 8.74
C LEU A 174 5.56 -4.93 7.80
N TYR A 175 4.73 -4.39 6.92
CA TYR A 175 5.04 -3.31 5.99
C TYR A 175 4.40 -2.03 6.48
N PHE A 176 4.98 -0.91 6.15
CA PHE A 176 4.41 0.40 6.43
C PHE A 176 5.01 1.46 5.53
N GLY A 177 4.22 2.46 5.13
CA GLY A 177 4.65 3.63 4.38
C GLY A 177 4.11 4.92 4.98
N GLY A 178 4.95 5.93 4.99
CA GLY A 178 4.58 7.28 5.43
C GLY A 178 5.75 8.23 5.24
N SER A 179 5.48 9.48 4.90
CA SER A 179 6.51 10.45 4.52
C SER A 179 6.79 11.52 5.60
N SER A 180 5.98 11.61 6.66
CA SER A 180 6.26 12.50 7.79
C SER A 180 7.43 11.95 8.64
N ASP A 181 8.07 12.83 9.41
CA ASP A 181 9.20 12.43 10.26
C ASP A 181 8.80 11.35 11.28
N VAL A 182 7.64 11.52 11.93
CA VAL A 182 7.10 10.53 12.87
C VAL A 182 6.75 9.20 12.19
N ALA A 183 6.32 9.22 10.92
CA ALA A 183 6.05 8.02 10.15
C ALA A 183 7.35 7.26 9.84
N GLN A 184 8.38 7.98 9.42
CA GLN A 184 9.69 7.38 9.15
C GLN A 184 10.32 6.81 10.43
N GLU A 185 10.13 7.47 11.59
CA GLU A 185 10.58 6.98 12.88
C GLU A 185 9.87 5.68 13.28
N LEU A 186 8.53 5.65 13.18
CA LEU A 186 7.74 4.43 13.40
C LEU A 186 8.21 3.29 12.49
N ALA A 187 8.48 3.58 11.22
CA ALA A 187 9.00 2.59 10.29
C ALA A 187 10.36 2.07 10.72
N ALA A 188 11.28 2.96 11.02
CA ALA A 188 12.66 2.63 11.42
C ALA A 188 12.70 1.76 12.68
N GLU A 189 11.83 2.04 13.65
CA GLU A 189 11.77 1.33 14.93
C GLU A 189 10.99 0.01 14.83
N GLN A 190 9.88 -0.04 14.05
CA GLN A 190 8.85 -1.05 14.25
C GLN A 190 8.58 -1.97 13.06
N VAL A 191 8.96 -1.65 11.81
CA VAL A 191 8.52 -2.45 10.66
C VAL A 191 9.66 -3.20 9.96
N ASP A 192 9.30 -4.19 9.15
CA ASP A 192 10.26 -5.04 8.44
C ASP A 192 10.56 -4.50 7.04
N LEU A 193 9.57 -3.81 6.42
CA LEU A 193 9.73 -3.18 5.13
C LEU A 193 9.04 -1.82 5.07
N TYR A 194 9.82 -0.79 4.70
CA TYR A 194 9.30 0.54 4.43
C TYR A 194 8.83 0.64 2.98
N LEU A 195 7.56 0.99 2.77
CA LEU A 195 6.92 1.07 1.47
C LEU A 195 6.72 2.55 1.08
N THR A 196 7.52 3.06 0.14
CA THR A 196 7.34 4.42 -0.39
C THR A 196 6.39 4.45 -1.59
N TRP A 197 5.95 5.64 -1.98
CA TRP A 197 5.24 5.85 -3.24
C TRP A 197 6.20 6.24 -4.36
N GLY A 198 5.78 6.06 -5.61
CA GLY A 198 6.57 6.31 -6.80
C GLY A 198 6.79 7.79 -7.06
N GLU A 199 7.78 8.37 -6.44
CA GLU A 199 8.36 9.68 -6.78
C GLU A 199 9.52 9.48 -7.77
N PRO A 200 10.05 10.55 -8.40
CA PRO A 200 11.30 10.48 -9.15
C PRO A 200 12.42 9.78 -8.36
N PRO A 201 13.30 9.04 -9.02
CA PRO A 201 14.31 8.20 -8.36
C PRO A 201 15.17 8.95 -7.33
N GLU A 202 15.51 10.21 -7.58
CA GLU A 202 16.30 11.05 -6.68
C GLU A 202 15.57 11.28 -5.35
N LEU A 203 14.26 11.58 -5.39
CA LEU A 203 13.44 11.80 -4.20
C LEU A 203 13.20 10.50 -3.42
N VAL A 204 13.07 9.39 -4.13
CA VAL A 204 13.00 8.05 -3.50
C VAL A 204 14.32 7.72 -2.82
N LYS A 205 15.46 7.99 -3.44
CA LYS A 205 16.79 7.78 -2.86
C LYS A 205 16.96 8.53 -1.55
N GLU A 206 16.68 9.83 -1.54
CA GLU A 206 16.74 10.65 -0.32
C GLU A 206 15.91 10.07 0.82
N LYS A 207 14.68 9.68 0.52
CA LYS A 207 13.76 9.09 1.51
C LYS A 207 14.27 7.76 2.05
N ILE A 208 14.78 6.88 1.18
CA ILE A 208 15.38 5.59 1.58
C ILE A 208 16.59 5.82 2.49
N GLU A 209 17.46 6.76 2.16
CA GLU A 209 18.65 7.08 2.95
C GLU A 209 18.27 7.61 4.33
N GLN A 210 17.27 8.48 4.42
CA GLN A 210 16.74 8.98 5.69
C GLN A 210 16.20 7.84 6.58
N VAL A 211 15.32 7.00 6.03
CA VAL A 211 14.74 5.88 6.80
C VAL A 211 15.81 4.84 7.18
N ARG A 212 16.78 4.59 6.29
CA ARG A 212 17.89 3.68 6.56
C ARG A 212 18.77 4.20 7.71
N ALA A 213 19.06 5.50 7.74
CA ALA A 213 19.82 6.13 8.81
C ALA A 213 19.09 6.05 10.17
N LYS A 214 17.78 6.34 10.17
CA LYS A 214 16.94 6.18 11.37
C LYS A 214 16.93 4.73 11.86
N ALA A 215 16.73 3.76 10.99
CA ALA A 215 16.74 2.34 11.35
C ALA A 215 18.11 1.91 11.93
N ALA A 216 19.21 2.39 11.35
CA ALA A 216 20.56 2.13 11.86
C ALA A 216 20.77 2.70 13.27
N ALA A 217 20.20 3.87 13.58
CA ALA A 217 20.22 4.44 14.93
C ALA A 217 19.52 3.55 15.98
N HIS A 218 18.50 2.78 15.55
CA HIS A 218 17.85 1.74 16.36
C HIS A 218 18.54 0.38 16.30
N GLY A 219 19.73 0.28 15.69
CA GLY A 219 20.46 -1.00 15.52
C GLY A 219 19.77 -1.97 14.56
N ARG A 220 18.87 -1.49 13.70
CA ARG A 220 18.06 -2.30 12.80
C ARG A 220 18.46 -2.13 11.34
N LYS A 221 18.18 -3.17 10.57
CA LYS A 221 18.14 -3.14 9.10
C LYS A 221 16.71 -3.25 8.65
N ILE A 222 16.29 -2.40 7.72
CA ILE A 222 14.96 -2.38 7.14
C ILE A 222 15.04 -2.62 5.64
N ARG A 223 14.05 -3.30 5.08
CA ARG A 223 13.89 -3.49 3.64
C ARG A 223 13.06 -2.34 3.06
N PHE A 224 13.13 -2.18 1.74
CA PHE A 224 12.44 -1.11 1.03
C PHE A 224 11.59 -1.63 -0.11
N GLY A 225 10.40 -1.08 -0.23
CA GLY A 225 9.48 -1.30 -1.32
C GLY A 225 8.94 0.01 -1.89
N ILE A 226 8.32 -0.08 -3.07
CA ILE A 226 7.72 1.06 -3.76
C ILE A 226 6.35 0.68 -4.31
N ARG A 227 5.40 1.61 -4.24
CA ARG A 227 4.09 1.49 -4.87
C ARG A 227 4.02 2.39 -6.11
N LEU A 228 3.69 1.78 -7.25
CA LEU A 228 3.57 2.41 -8.56
C LEU A 228 2.37 1.83 -9.32
N HIS A 229 1.83 2.60 -10.24
CA HIS A 229 1.04 2.04 -11.33
C HIS A 229 1.95 1.69 -12.51
N VAL A 230 1.45 0.87 -13.41
CA VAL A 230 2.13 0.54 -14.67
C VAL A 230 1.14 0.62 -15.82
N ILE A 231 1.60 1.05 -16.98
CA ILE A 231 0.90 1.03 -18.26
C ILE A 231 1.90 0.49 -19.27
N VAL A 232 1.76 -0.80 -19.61
CA VAL A 232 2.72 -1.50 -20.50
C VAL A 232 2.00 -1.91 -21.76
N ARG A 233 2.61 -1.61 -22.94
CA ARG A 233 2.10 -2.03 -24.25
C ARG A 233 3.27 -2.59 -25.09
N GLU A 234 2.98 -3.01 -26.30
CA GLU A 234 4.01 -3.52 -27.20
C GLU A 234 5.00 -2.42 -27.62
N THR A 235 4.54 -1.18 -27.71
CA THR A 235 5.36 -0.01 -28.05
C THR A 235 5.19 1.11 -27.04
N ASN A 236 6.21 1.99 -26.92
CA ASN A 236 6.11 3.18 -26.07
C ASN A 236 4.95 4.10 -26.51
N ASP A 237 4.74 4.28 -27.80
CA ASP A 237 3.68 5.13 -28.33
C ASP A 237 2.28 4.62 -27.93
N GLU A 238 2.05 3.32 -28.01
CA GLU A 238 0.80 2.70 -27.57
C GLU A 238 0.59 2.84 -26.05
N ALA A 239 1.66 2.72 -25.25
CA ALA A 239 1.60 2.91 -23.81
C ALA A 239 1.22 4.35 -23.45
N TRP A 240 1.83 5.35 -24.08
CA TRP A 240 1.48 6.76 -23.88
C TRP A 240 0.06 7.07 -24.34
N GLN A 241 -0.39 6.53 -25.48
CA GLN A 241 -1.80 6.66 -25.89
C GLN A 241 -2.77 6.02 -24.89
N ALA A 242 -2.37 4.92 -24.24
CA ALA A 242 -3.18 4.31 -23.18
C ALA A 242 -3.23 5.20 -21.93
N ALA A 243 -2.14 5.85 -21.56
CA ALA A 243 -2.10 6.83 -20.46
C ALA A 243 -3.01 8.03 -20.75
N GLU A 244 -2.96 8.57 -21.96
CA GLU A 244 -3.84 9.67 -22.39
C GLU A 244 -5.32 9.25 -22.37
N ARG A 245 -5.64 8.06 -22.89
CA ARG A 245 -7.02 7.52 -22.85
C ARG A 245 -7.54 7.37 -21.43
N LEU A 246 -6.69 6.96 -20.49
CA LEU A 246 -7.08 6.74 -19.10
C LEU A 246 -7.63 8.00 -18.42
N ILE A 247 -7.16 9.19 -18.82
CA ILE A 247 -7.61 10.49 -18.29
C ILE A 247 -8.43 11.32 -19.29
N SER A 248 -8.80 10.75 -20.44
CA SER A 248 -9.47 11.48 -21.54
C SER A 248 -10.85 12.03 -21.16
N HIS A 249 -11.51 11.45 -20.16
CA HIS A 249 -12.82 11.88 -19.65
C HIS A 249 -12.74 12.80 -18.44
N LEU A 250 -11.52 13.18 -18.00
CA LEU A 250 -11.36 14.12 -16.90
C LEU A 250 -11.64 15.55 -17.36
N ASP A 251 -12.43 16.27 -16.59
CA ASP A 251 -12.56 17.72 -16.66
C ASP A 251 -11.86 18.41 -15.48
N ASP A 252 -11.70 19.71 -15.57
CA ASP A 252 -10.99 20.49 -14.56
C ASP A 252 -11.78 20.57 -13.24
N GLU A 253 -13.11 20.48 -13.28
CA GLU A 253 -13.95 20.47 -12.09
C GLU A 253 -13.75 19.18 -11.28
N THR A 254 -13.74 18.02 -11.94
CA THR A 254 -13.46 16.72 -11.32
C THR A 254 -12.07 16.71 -10.68
N ILE A 255 -11.05 17.22 -11.38
CA ILE A 255 -9.70 17.34 -10.84
C ILE A 255 -9.68 18.26 -9.61
N ALA A 256 -10.26 19.46 -9.72
CA ALA A 256 -10.29 20.42 -8.61
C ALA A 256 -10.98 19.85 -7.38
N LYS A 257 -12.10 19.13 -7.55
CA LYS A 257 -12.82 18.46 -6.48
C LYS A 257 -11.98 17.37 -5.78
N ALA A 258 -11.29 16.55 -6.57
CA ALA A 258 -10.40 15.52 -6.04
C ALA A 258 -9.22 16.13 -5.27
N GLN A 259 -8.55 17.15 -5.86
CA GLN A 259 -7.43 17.83 -5.21
C GLN A 259 -7.85 18.53 -3.91
N ALA A 260 -9.04 19.16 -3.89
CA ALA A 260 -9.60 19.74 -2.66
C ALA A 260 -9.87 18.70 -1.58
N ALA A 261 -10.26 17.47 -1.96
CA ALA A 261 -10.41 16.37 -1.02
C ALA A 261 -9.05 15.91 -0.46
N PHE A 262 -8.03 15.78 -1.30
CA PHE A 262 -6.67 15.39 -0.88
C PHE A 262 -6.02 16.44 0.03
N ALA A 263 -6.25 17.72 -0.23
CA ALA A 263 -5.74 18.83 0.60
C ALA A 263 -6.31 18.83 2.04
N ARG A 264 -7.43 18.17 2.29
CA ARG A 264 -8.00 18.03 3.65
C ARG A 264 -7.32 16.94 4.49
N THR A 265 -6.55 16.04 3.86
CA THR A 265 -5.83 14.98 4.56
C THR A 265 -4.58 15.55 5.23
N ASP A 266 -4.18 14.99 6.36
CA ASP A 266 -2.93 15.33 7.04
C ASP A 266 -1.73 14.50 6.55
N SER A 267 -1.85 13.87 5.38
CA SER A 267 -0.83 13.00 4.80
C SER A 267 0.25 13.81 4.06
N VAL A 268 1.46 13.83 4.61
CA VAL A 268 2.64 14.38 3.93
C VAL A 268 2.90 13.66 2.59
N GLY A 269 2.66 12.36 2.53
CA GLY A 269 2.77 11.59 1.29
C GLY A 269 1.82 12.08 0.21
N GLN A 270 0.55 12.36 0.58
CA GLN A 270 -0.43 12.89 -0.36
C GLN A 270 -0.06 14.30 -0.87
N GLN A 271 0.44 15.15 0.02
CA GLN A 271 0.93 16.49 -0.36
C GLN A 271 2.10 16.40 -1.35
N ARG A 272 3.04 15.48 -1.13
CA ARG A 272 4.16 15.22 -2.04
C ARG A 272 3.69 14.72 -3.41
N MET A 273 2.71 13.81 -3.47
CA MET A 273 2.13 13.36 -4.74
C MET A 273 1.42 14.49 -5.49
N ALA A 274 0.62 15.29 -4.80
CA ALA A 274 -0.06 16.45 -5.39
C ALA A 274 0.92 17.49 -5.96
N ALA A 275 2.05 17.69 -5.31
CA ALA A 275 3.09 18.62 -5.76
C ALA A 275 3.75 18.17 -7.08
N LEU A 276 3.69 16.89 -7.47
CA LEU A 276 4.27 16.40 -8.72
C LEU A 276 3.55 16.92 -9.98
N HIS A 277 2.27 17.23 -9.89
CA HIS A 277 1.44 17.70 -11.01
C HIS A 277 0.69 19.01 -10.73
N ASN A 278 0.65 19.47 -9.45
CA ASN A 278 -0.04 20.69 -9.03
C ASN A 278 -1.51 20.78 -9.52
N GLY A 279 -2.20 19.67 -9.67
CA GLY A 279 -3.58 19.60 -10.19
C GLY A 279 -3.72 19.95 -11.68
N LYS A 280 -2.64 19.96 -12.44
CA LYS A 280 -2.63 20.34 -13.87
C LYS A 280 -2.42 19.11 -14.74
N ARG A 281 -3.03 19.14 -15.93
CA ARG A 281 -2.85 18.09 -16.96
C ARG A 281 -1.61 18.29 -17.83
N ASP A 282 -0.93 19.42 -17.70
CA ASP A 282 0.28 19.72 -18.45
C ASP A 282 1.50 19.08 -17.76
N ASN A 283 2.45 18.59 -18.56
CA ASN A 283 3.73 18.05 -18.08
C ASN A 283 3.58 16.93 -17.04
N LEU A 284 2.70 15.96 -17.31
CA LEU A 284 2.49 14.82 -16.41
C LEU A 284 3.62 13.79 -16.43
N GLU A 285 4.49 13.78 -17.43
CA GLU A 285 5.75 13.04 -17.40
C GLU A 285 6.77 13.81 -16.55
N ILE A 286 6.88 13.42 -15.27
CA ILE A 286 7.67 14.12 -14.24
C ILE A 286 9.11 13.64 -14.11
N SER A 287 9.42 12.53 -14.74
CA SER A 287 10.73 11.88 -14.90
C SER A 287 10.60 10.93 -16.09
N PRO A 288 11.67 10.51 -16.77
CA PRO A 288 11.54 9.62 -17.94
C PRO A 288 10.63 8.42 -17.67
N ASN A 289 9.56 8.28 -18.45
CA ASN A 289 8.54 7.23 -18.34
C ASN A 289 7.82 7.14 -16.98
N LEU A 290 7.91 8.17 -16.13
CA LEU A 290 7.16 8.29 -14.88
C LEU A 290 6.08 9.36 -15.03
N TRP A 291 4.83 8.92 -15.09
CA TRP A 291 3.66 9.74 -15.36
C TRP A 291 2.81 9.95 -14.10
N ALA A 292 2.44 11.19 -13.82
CA ALA A 292 1.70 11.58 -12.60
C ALA A 292 0.18 11.69 -12.79
N GLY A 293 -0.36 11.26 -13.94
CA GLY A 293 -1.77 11.47 -14.29
C GLY A 293 -2.76 10.74 -13.39
N VAL A 294 -2.39 9.61 -12.81
CA VAL A 294 -3.26 8.90 -11.84
C VAL A 294 -3.55 9.77 -10.63
N GLY A 295 -2.56 10.52 -10.15
CA GLY A 295 -2.65 11.40 -8.98
C GLY A 295 -3.60 12.60 -9.14
N LEU A 296 -4.04 12.91 -10.37
CA LEU A 296 -5.01 13.98 -10.61
C LEU A 296 -6.34 13.73 -9.87
N VAL A 297 -6.78 12.47 -9.77
CA VAL A 297 -8.08 12.11 -9.19
C VAL A 297 -8.05 10.90 -8.26
N ARG A 298 -6.89 10.24 -8.09
CA ARG A 298 -6.72 9.11 -7.17
C ARG A 298 -5.75 9.46 -6.05
N GLY A 299 -6.20 9.29 -4.83
CA GLY A 299 -5.34 9.43 -3.64
C GLY A 299 -4.38 8.24 -3.49
N GLY A 300 -3.31 8.43 -2.72
CA GLY A 300 -2.26 7.45 -2.53
C GLY A 300 -1.17 7.55 -3.59
N ALA A 301 -0.62 6.42 -4.04
CA ALA A 301 0.37 6.40 -5.13
C ALA A 301 -0.28 6.88 -6.43
N GLY A 302 0.15 8.02 -6.92
CA GLY A 302 -0.45 8.73 -8.05
C GLY A 302 0.37 8.67 -9.34
N THR A 303 1.42 7.87 -9.39
CA THR A 303 2.34 7.78 -10.53
C THR A 303 2.34 6.42 -11.19
N ALA A 304 2.57 6.39 -12.48
CA ALA A 304 2.68 5.18 -13.31
C ALA A 304 3.99 5.14 -14.08
N LEU A 305 4.60 3.98 -14.20
CA LEU A 305 5.62 3.72 -15.24
C LEU A 305 4.91 3.41 -16.54
N VAL A 306 5.25 4.16 -17.60
CA VAL A 306 4.58 4.07 -18.91
C VAL A 306 5.62 3.73 -19.96
N GLY A 307 5.37 2.70 -20.77
CA GLY A 307 6.26 2.32 -21.85
C GLY A 307 6.08 0.88 -22.32
N ASP A 308 6.96 0.46 -23.20
CA ASP A 308 7.07 -0.95 -23.56
C ASP A 308 7.71 -1.78 -22.44
N GLY A 309 7.66 -3.09 -22.55
CA GLY A 309 8.18 -4.00 -21.53
C GLY A 309 9.67 -3.73 -21.18
N PRO A 310 10.58 -3.62 -22.15
CA PRO A 310 11.99 -3.27 -21.89
C PRO A 310 12.17 -1.94 -21.17
N THR A 311 11.44 -0.90 -21.58
CA THR A 311 11.50 0.44 -20.96
C THR A 311 11.04 0.41 -19.51
N VAL A 312 9.88 -0.17 -19.24
CA VAL A 312 9.35 -0.28 -17.87
C VAL A 312 10.25 -1.14 -16.99
N ALA A 313 10.80 -2.24 -17.51
CA ALA A 313 11.76 -3.07 -16.80
C ALA A 313 13.06 -2.31 -16.46
N ALA A 314 13.56 -1.46 -17.38
CA ALA A 314 14.72 -0.61 -17.10
C ALA A 314 14.43 0.38 -15.95
N ARG A 315 13.26 1.00 -15.94
CA ARG A 315 12.84 1.92 -14.86
C ARG A 315 12.68 1.18 -13.51
N ILE A 316 12.11 -0.02 -13.50
CA ILE A 316 12.05 -0.88 -12.31
C ILE A 316 13.46 -1.18 -11.78
N ASN A 317 14.38 -1.54 -12.66
CA ASN A 317 15.77 -1.83 -12.29
C ASN A 317 16.51 -0.60 -11.73
N GLU A 318 16.17 0.60 -12.19
CA GLU A 318 16.70 1.85 -11.62
C GLU A 318 16.28 2.02 -10.16
N TYR A 319 15.01 1.84 -9.83
CA TYR A 319 14.55 1.84 -8.44
C TYR A 319 15.18 0.69 -7.63
N ALA A 320 15.32 -0.49 -8.22
CA ALA A 320 15.97 -1.63 -7.58
C ALA A 320 17.43 -1.33 -7.22
N ALA A 321 18.14 -0.58 -8.06
CA ALA A 321 19.52 -0.14 -7.80
C ALA A 321 19.64 0.80 -6.59
N LEU A 322 18.56 1.50 -6.18
CA LEU A 322 18.50 2.29 -4.97
C LEU A 322 18.35 1.43 -3.71
N GLY A 323 18.05 0.14 -3.86
CA GLY A 323 17.82 -0.80 -2.76
C GLY A 323 16.35 -1.18 -2.55
N ILE A 324 15.47 -0.85 -3.51
CA ILE A 324 14.09 -1.35 -3.53
C ILE A 324 14.11 -2.82 -3.93
N ASP A 325 13.51 -3.68 -3.11
CA ASP A 325 13.39 -5.12 -3.40
C ASP A 325 11.95 -5.59 -3.63
N SER A 326 10.97 -4.74 -3.33
CA SER A 326 9.55 -5.07 -3.41
C SER A 326 8.77 -3.98 -4.14
N PHE A 327 8.04 -4.36 -5.18
CA PHE A 327 7.24 -3.46 -6.02
C PHE A 327 5.78 -3.84 -5.89
N VAL A 328 4.95 -2.92 -5.42
CA VAL A 328 3.50 -3.07 -5.42
C VAL A 328 2.97 -2.32 -6.62
N LEU A 329 2.59 -3.07 -7.65
CA LEU A 329 2.13 -2.55 -8.93
C LEU A 329 0.61 -2.61 -9.04
N SER A 330 0.05 -1.76 -9.87
CA SER A 330 -1.35 -1.78 -10.27
C SER A 330 -1.54 -1.08 -11.62
N GLY A 331 -2.68 -1.30 -12.24
CA GLY A 331 -3.05 -0.66 -13.51
C GLY A 331 -4.57 -0.57 -13.63
N TYR A 332 -5.06 0.10 -14.63
CA TYR A 332 -6.48 0.29 -14.89
C TYR A 332 -6.83 -0.17 -16.31
N PRO A 333 -7.75 -1.17 -16.49
CA PRO A 333 -8.36 -2.01 -15.44
C PRO A 333 -7.36 -3.04 -14.85
N HIS A 334 -7.58 -3.40 -13.57
CA HIS A 334 -6.59 -4.18 -12.81
C HIS A 334 -6.39 -5.61 -13.35
N LEU A 335 -7.40 -6.24 -13.93
CA LEU A 335 -7.25 -7.59 -14.48
C LEU A 335 -6.45 -7.55 -15.79
N GLU A 336 -6.81 -6.66 -16.69
CA GLU A 336 -6.22 -6.53 -18.02
C GLU A 336 -4.76 -6.08 -17.94
N GLU A 337 -4.45 -5.13 -17.06
CA GLU A 337 -3.09 -4.62 -16.85
C GLU A 337 -2.19 -5.59 -16.08
N ALA A 338 -2.73 -6.66 -15.47
CA ALA A 338 -1.91 -7.67 -14.78
C ALA A 338 -1.13 -8.56 -15.75
N TYR A 339 -1.59 -8.69 -16.99
CA TYR A 339 -0.98 -9.48 -18.06
C TYR A 339 0.05 -8.68 -18.85
#